data_77b63992536099dc2e5c811b02391362
#
_entry.id   77b63992536099dc2e5c811b02391362
#
_cell.length_a   1.000
_cell.length_b   1.000
_cell.length_c   1.000
_cell.angle_alpha   90.00
_cell.angle_beta   90.00
_cell.angle_gamma   90.00
#
_symmetry.space_group_name_H-M   'P 1'
#
loop_
_entity.id
_entity.type
_entity.pdbx_description
1 polymer ?
#
loop_
_entity_poly.entity_id
_entity_poly.type
_entity_poly.pdbx_seq_one_letter_code
_entity_poly.pdbx_strand_id
1 'polypeptide(L)'
;MSHPITKEDTTICIICVSKSGVRQPIDITLRAMFRRNPHGAGYMYARDGKVTIHKGFMNIEDFLAAVHAEQFTPQDSVVYHFRISTQAGVNAPMTHPFPLSNQPRLMRSLDLTCRCGVAHNGIIRLTSDPDNKRYSDTAIFITDYLSRIIRRKADLKDEATLALIWKLAQSKLAIMDGDGYVATVGHFIDDHGLLFSNDSYQTGWWY
;
A
#
# COMPACT_ATOMS: atom_id res chain seq x y z
N MET A 1 -11.53 -0.97 -30.29
CA MET A 1 -11.16 0.46 -30.18
C MET A 1 -10.18 0.59 -29.03
N SER A 2 -8.91 0.74 -29.34
CA SER A 2 -7.82 0.87 -28.36
C SER A 2 -7.85 2.30 -27.79
N HIS A 3 -8.09 2.43 -26.49
CA HIS A 3 -7.91 3.72 -25.81
C HIS A 3 -6.40 4.05 -25.76
N PRO A 4 -6.00 5.26 -26.11
CA PRO A 4 -4.61 5.66 -25.99
C PRO A 4 -4.23 5.71 -24.50
N ILE A 5 -3.14 5.02 -24.16
CA ILE A 5 -2.46 5.12 -22.85
C ILE A 5 -1.94 6.56 -22.78
N THR A 6 -2.58 7.39 -21.97
CA THR A 6 -2.11 8.74 -21.70
C THR A 6 -0.86 8.69 -20.81
N LYS A 7 0.14 9.46 -21.17
CA LYS A 7 1.48 9.59 -20.58
C LYS A 7 1.52 10.17 -19.14
N GLU A 8 0.46 10.02 -18.34
CA GLU A 8 0.34 10.58 -16.99
C GLU A 8 0.73 9.65 -15.84
N ASP A 9 1.20 8.41 -16.14
CA ASP A 9 1.49 7.39 -15.11
C ASP A 9 2.95 7.38 -14.59
N THR A 10 3.71 8.46 -14.74
CA THR A 10 5.17 8.37 -14.60
C THR A 10 5.75 8.72 -13.23
N THR A 11 4.97 8.94 -12.16
CA THR A 11 5.58 9.19 -10.83
C THR A 11 4.62 8.87 -9.68
N ILE A 12 4.26 7.62 -9.51
CA ILE A 12 3.34 7.19 -8.48
C ILE A 12 3.96 6.01 -7.71
N CYS A 13 3.76 5.96 -6.39
CA CYS A 13 4.15 4.86 -5.51
C CYS A 13 3.86 3.48 -6.13
N ILE A 14 4.42 2.43 -5.60
CA ILE A 14 4.02 1.07 -5.99
C ILE A 14 3.57 0.26 -4.76
N ILE A 15 2.49 -0.52 -4.97
CA ILE A 15 2.03 -1.56 -4.06
C ILE A 15 2.32 -2.90 -4.70
N CYS A 16 2.88 -3.84 -3.92
CA CYS A 16 2.94 -5.26 -4.27
C CYS A 16 2.16 -6.06 -3.23
N VAL A 17 1.26 -6.92 -3.69
CA VAL A 17 0.46 -7.82 -2.84
C VAL A 17 0.88 -9.25 -3.12
N SER A 18 1.37 -9.96 -2.10
CA SER A 18 1.50 -11.41 -2.07
C SER A 18 0.36 -11.97 -1.22
N LYS A 19 -0.60 -12.65 -1.84
CA LYS A 19 -1.68 -13.34 -1.13
C LYS A 19 -1.22 -14.71 -0.64
N SER A 20 -1.91 -15.26 0.37
CA SER A 20 -1.65 -16.63 0.82
C SER A 20 -1.68 -17.63 -0.35
N GLY A 21 -0.69 -18.50 -0.41
CA GLY A 21 -0.46 -19.44 -1.51
C GLY A 21 0.50 -18.92 -2.59
N VAL A 22 0.93 -17.67 -2.53
CA VAL A 22 1.85 -17.04 -3.49
C VAL A 22 3.23 -16.86 -2.87
N ARG A 23 4.29 -17.12 -3.64
CA ARG A 23 5.67 -16.84 -3.20
C ARG A 23 5.86 -15.34 -2.99
N GLN A 24 6.61 -15.00 -1.94
CA GLN A 24 7.00 -13.61 -1.71
C GLN A 24 7.89 -13.07 -2.85
N PRO A 25 7.83 -11.76 -3.14
CA PRO A 25 8.72 -11.15 -4.13
C PRO A 25 10.19 -11.34 -3.70
N ILE A 26 11.04 -11.64 -4.64
CA ILE A 26 12.49 -11.78 -4.38
C ILE A 26 13.15 -10.41 -4.23
N ASP A 27 14.32 -10.38 -3.59
CA ASP A 27 15.05 -9.14 -3.29
C ASP A 27 15.28 -8.25 -4.52
N ILE A 28 15.57 -8.84 -5.67
CA ILE A 28 15.80 -8.06 -6.89
C ILE A 28 14.55 -7.27 -7.30
N THR A 29 13.36 -7.84 -7.10
CA THR A 29 12.07 -7.17 -7.33
C THR A 29 11.84 -6.04 -6.32
N LEU A 30 12.07 -6.31 -5.03
CA LEU A 30 11.95 -5.31 -3.96
C LEU A 30 12.93 -4.15 -4.18
N ARG A 31 14.18 -4.45 -4.55
CA ARG A 31 15.19 -3.42 -4.91
C ARG A 31 14.79 -2.60 -6.13
N ALA A 32 14.20 -3.23 -7.15
CA ALA A 32 13.73 -2.53 -8.34
C ALA A 32 12.61 -1.54 -8.00
N MET A 33 11.63 -1.97 -7.18
CA MET A 33 10.55 -1.10 -6.69
C MET A 33 11.09 0.07 -5.88
N PHE A 34 12.02 -0.18 -4.93
CA PHE A 34 12.61 0.88 -4.11
C PHE A 34 13.41 1.86 -4.97
N ARG A 35 14.23 1.38 -5.91
CA ARG A 35 15.05 2.24 -6.78
C ARG A 35 14.21 3.25 -7.56
N ARG A 36 13.00 2.88 -7.97
CA ARG A 36 12.08 3.77 -8.68
C ARG A 36 11.22 4.62 -7.74
N ASN A 37 11.08 4.18 -6.47
CA ASN A 37 10.25 4.86 -5.46
C ASN A 37 11.04 5.00 -4.14
N PRO A 38 12.11 5.84 -4.10
CA PRO A 38 13.10 5.82 -3.02
C PRO A 38 12.76 6.70 -1.82
N HIS A 39 11.54 7.23 -1.74
CA HIS A 39 11.13 8.15 -0.67
C HIS A 39 10.52 7.45 0.55
N GLY A 40 10.85 6.17 0.71
CA GLY A 40 10.52 5.34 1.85
C GLY A 40 9.68 4.12 1.52
N ALA A 41 9.78 3.12 2.36
CA ALA A 41 9.10 1.84 2.22
C ALA A 41 8.42 1.41 3.51
N GLY A 42 7.53 0.43 3.39
CA GLY A 42 6.93 -0.28 4.49
C GLY A 42 6.18 -1.52 3.99
N TYR A 43 5.80 -2.36 4.93
CA TYR A 43 5.01 -3.56 4.65
C TYR A 43 4.00 -3.81 5.76
N MET A 44 3.00 -4.63 5.44
CA MET A 44 2.04 -5.15 6.41
C MET A 44 1.76 -6.61 6.13
N TYR A 45 1.48 -7.36 7.18
CA TYR A 45 1.10 -8.76 7.13
C TYR A 45 0.09 -9.10 8.22
N ALA A 46 -0.63 -10.22 8.06
CA ALA A 46 -1.58 -10.69 9.04
C ALA A 46 -0.99 -11.84 9.86
N ARG A 47 -1.12 -11.74 11.19
CA ARG A 47 -0.75 -12.80 12.13
C ARG A 47 -1.63 -12.69 13.38
N ASP A 48 -2.06 -13.80 13.94
CA ASP A 48 -2.86 -13.89 15.18
C ASP A 48 -4.13 -13.02 15.16
N GLY A 49 -4.81 -12.98 14.01
CA GLY A 49 -6.06 -12.23 13.84
C GLY A 49 -5.91 -10.71 13.74
N LYS A 50 -4.67 -10.22 13.62
CA LYS A 50 -4.33 -8.79 13.50
C LYS A 50 -3.43 -8.53 12.31
N VAL A 51 -3.44 -7.31 11.84
CA VAL A 51 -2.46 -6.80 10.87
C VAL A 51 -1.34 -6.11 11.62
N THR A 52 -0.11 -6.53 11.35
CA THR A 52 1.10 -5.85 11.79
C THR A 52 1.61 -4.96 10.67
N ILE A 53 2.00 -3.75 11.00
CA ILE A 53 2.54 -2.74 10.07
C ILE A 53 3.93 -2.35 10.53
N HIS A 54 4.89 -2.39 9.61
CA HIS A 54 6.23 -1.83 9.74
C HIS A 54 6.47 -0.89 8.57
N LYS A 55 6.86 0.35 8.86
CA LYS A 55 7.06 1.37 7.83
C LYS A 55 8.11 2.40 8.24
N GLY A 56 8.44 3.32 7.35
CA GLY A 56 9.43 4.35 7.63
C GLY A 56 10.84 3.98 7.22
N PHE A 57 11.01 2.89 6.47
CA PHE A 57 12.31 2.49 5.96
C PHE A 57 12.76 3.46 4.86
N MET A 58 13.81 4.22 5.15
CA MET A 58 14.33 5.25 4.24
C MET A 58 15.48 4.74 3.36
N ASN A 59 15.94 3.52 3.58
CA ASN A 59 16.89 2.81 2.74
C ASN A 59 16.46 1.36 2.52
N ILE A 60 16.96 0.76 1.44
CA ILE A 60 16.55 -0.58 1.02
C ILE A 60 17.14 -1.69 1.90
N GLU A 61 18.33 -1.50 2.46
CA GLU A 61 19.00 -2.54 3.25
C GLU A 61 18.27 -2.76 4.58
N ASP A 62 17.87 -1.69 5.27
CA ASP A 62 17.09 -1.77 6.50
C ASP A 62 15.72 -2.41 6.24
N PHE A 63 15.10 -2.06 5.10
CA PHE A 63 13.83 -2.66 4.69
C PHE A 63 13.96 -4.17 4.44
N LEU A 64 14.96 -4.59 3.68
CA LEU A 64 15.18 -6.02 3.39
C LEU A 64 15.55 -6.80 4.64
N ALA A 65 16.39 -6.24 5.52
CA ALA A 65 16.74 -6.85 6.79
C ALA A 65 15.49 -7.10 7.66
N ALA A 66 14.58 -6.13 7.72
CA ALA A 66 13.32 -6.27 8.45
C ALA A 66 12.40 -7.33 7.81
N VAL A 67 12.25 -7.32 6.48
CA VAL A 67 11.44 -8.32 5.74
C VAL A 67 12.00 -9.74 5.95
N HIS A 68 13.31 -9.92 5.87
CA HIS A 68 13.95 -11.23 6.07
C HIS A 68 13.81 -11.73 7.52
N ALA A 69 13.83 -10.82 8.50
CA ALA A 69 13.65 -11.18 9.92
C ALA A 69 12.26 -11.78 10.20
N GLU A 70 11.24 -11.44 9.42
CA GLU A 70 9.89 -12.00 9.54
C GLU A 70 9.77 -13.45 9.08
N GLN A 71 10.72 -13.93 8.25
CA GLN A 71 10.74 -15.30 7.72
C GLN A 71 9.42 -15.68 7.02
N PHE A 72 8.89 -14.78 6.20
CA PHE A 72 7.64 -15.02 5.47
C PHE A 72 7.72 -16.27 4.60
N THR A 73 6.64 -17.04 4.65
CA THR A 73 6.39 -18.22 3.82
C THR A 73 5.36 -17.90 2.73
N PRO A 74 5.14 -18.77 1.75
CA PRO A 74 4.05 -18.58 0.79
C PRO A 74 2.64 -18.53 1.42
N GLN A 75 2.45 -19.02 2.65
CA GLN A 75 1.17 -18.98 3.35
C GLN A 75 0.87 -17.60 3.94
N ASP A 76 1.88 -16.76 4.11
CA ASP A 76 1.72 -15.42 4.66
C ASP A 76 1.21 -14.46 3.56
N SER A 77 0.10 -13.76 3.85
CA SER A 77 -0.31 -12.63 3.03
C SER A 77 0.50 -11.40 3.45
N VAL A 78 1.17 -10.77 2.48
CA VAL A 78 2.00 -9.58 2.72
C VAL A 78 1.70 -8.50 1.69
N VAL A 79 1.61 -7.26 2.12
CA VAL A 79 1.51 -6.09 1.24
C VAL A 79 2.73 -5.21 1.46
N TYR A 80 3.49 -4.98 0.39
CA TYR A 80 4.65 -4.11 0.34
C TYR A 80 4.29 -2.80 -0.33
N HIS A 81 4.86 -1.70 0.15
CA HIS A 81 4.66 -0.38 -0.44
C HIS A 81 5.98 0.38 -0.53
N PHE A 82 6.22 0.99 -1.69
CA PHE A 82 7.36 1.87 -1.92
C PHE A 82 6.86 3.23 -2.41
N ARG A 83 7.31 4.26 -1.72
CA ARG A 83 6.79 5.62 -1.86
C ARG A 83 7.65 6.47 -2.77
N ILE A 84 6.97 7.26 -3.60
CA ILE A 84 7.53 8.48 -4.14
C ILE A 84 6.68 9.66 -3.65
N SER A 85 7.32 10.70 -3.12
CA SER A 85 6.62 11.86 -2.57
C SER A 85 6.49 12.94 -3.63
N THR A 86 5.26 13.40 -3.85
CA THR A 86 4.97 14.48 -4.79
C THR A 86 4.66 15.82 -4.09
N GLN A 87 4.17 15.81 -2.85
CA GLN A 87 3.68 17.02 -2.17
C GLN A 87 4.08 17.17 -0.70
N ALA A 88 4.09 16.10 0.11
CA ALA A 88 4.22 16.19 1.57
C ALA A 88 5.65 16.09 2.11
N GLY A 89 6.68 16.28 1.27
CA GLY A 89 8.06 16.06 1.65
C GLY A 89 8.40 14.57 1.92
N VAL A 90 9.67 14.29 2.12
CA VAL A 90 10.18 12.94 2.42
C VAL A 90 10.27 12.81 3.93
N ASN A 91 9.35 12.04 4.55
CA ASN A 91 9.40 11.76 5.99
C ASN A 91 8.89 10.35 6.28
N ALA A 92 9.54 9.67 7.21
CA ALA A 92 9.25 8.29 7.59
C ALA A 92 7.81 8.07 8.08
N PRO A 93 7.21 8.92 8.94
CA PRO A 93 5.83 8.74 9.41
C PRO A 93 4.75 8.74 8.32
N MET A 94 5.02 9.32 7.16
CA MET A 94 4.04 9.38 6.05
C MET A 94 4.28 8.31 4.99
N THR A 95 5.15 7.34 5.24
CA THR A 95 5.22 6.12 4.42
C THR A 95 4.01 5.22 4.67
N HIS A 96 3.66 4.40 3.69
CA HIS A 96 2.62 3.39 3.83
C HIS A 96 3.22 2.04 4.29
N PRO A 97 2.39 1.11 4.81
CA PRO A 97 0.92 1.18 4.99
C PRO A 97 0.50 2.04 6.19
N PHE A 98 -0.82 2.32 6.27
CA PHE A 98 -1.46 2.97 7.40
C PHE A 98 -2.48 2.04 8.08
N PRO A 99 -2.75 2.17 9.40
CA PRO A 99 -3.84 1.46 10.05
C PRO A 99 -5.20 2.02 9.59
N LEU A 100 -6.19 1.15 9.42
CA LEU A 100 -7.58 1.56 9.26
C LEU A 100 -8.13 2.05 10.61
N SER A 101 -8.07 3.33 10.85
CA SER A 101 -8.45 3.96 12.12
C SER A 101 -8.97 5.39 11.90
N ASN A 102 -9.88 5.83 12.75
CA ASN A 102 -10.35 7.22 12.83
C ASN A 102 -9.46 8.10 13.73
N GLN A 103 -8.32 7.59 14.20
CA GLN A 103 -7.39 8.31 15.06
C GLN A 103 -6.19 8.80 14.25
N PRO A 104 -6.09 10.11 13.91
CA PRO A 104 -5.01 10.63 13.05
C PRO A 104 -3.61 10.38 13.61
N ARG A 105 -3.45 10.38 14.94
CA ARG A 105 -2.14 10.14 15.58
C ARG A 105 -1.53 8.78 15.20
N LEU A 106 -2.36 7.75 15.00
CA LEU A 106 -1.90 6.41 14.64
C LEU A 106 -1.31 6.36 13.23
N MET A 107 -1.69 7.28 12.35
CA MET A 107 -1.11 7.38 11.00
C MET A 107 0.40 7.65 11.02
N ARG A 108 0.93 8.19 12.12
CA ARG A 108 2.35 8.51 12.26
C ARG A 108 3.17 7.42 12.94
N SER A 109 2.55 6.38 13.47
CA SER A 109 3.26 5.23 14.05
C SER A 109 4.02 4.47 12.97
N LEU A 110 5.26 4.10 13.27
CA LEU A 110 6.11 3.33 12.34
C LEU A 110 5.88 1.83 12.49
N ASP A 111 5.63 1.39 13.72
CA ASP A 111 5.37 0.00 14.09
C ASP A 111 4.10 -0.08 14.92
N LEU A 112 3.13 -0.87 14.48
CA LEU A 112 1.89 -1.07 15.21
C LEU A 112 1.14 -2.31 14.72
N THR A 113 0.20 -2.77 15.56
CA THR A 113 -0.81 -3.76 15.18
C THR A 113 -2.20 -3.13 15.14
N CYS A 114 -3.03 -3.56 14.20
CA CYS A 114 -4.38 -3.04 14.01
C CYS A 114 -5.33 -4.12 13.48
N ARG A 115 -6.61 -3.77 13.37
CA ARG A 115 -7.62 -4.67 12.80
C ARG A 115 -7.48 -4.83 11.28
N CYS A 116 -7.20 -3.74 10.59
CA CYS A 116 -6.99 -3.70 9.14
C CYS A 116 -5.90 -2.68 8.82
N GLY A 117 -5.13 -2.95 7.78
CA GLY A 117 -4.12 -2.04 7.23
C GLY A 117 -4.46 -1.62 5.80
N VAL A 118 -3.94 -0.48 5.38
CA VAL A 118 -4.23 0.17 4.09
C VAL A 118 -2.95 0.66 3.43
N ALA A 119 -2.68 0.21 2.21
CA ALA A 119 -1.68 0.80 1.33
C ALA A 119 -2.39 1.51 0.16
N HIS A 120 -1.85 2.64 -0.27
CA HIS A 120 -2.44 3.46 -1.33
C HIS A 120 -1.39 3.84 -2.37
N ASN A 121 -1.79 3.85 -3.63
CA ASN A 121 -1.01 4.33 -4.76
C ASN A 121 -1.84 5.28 -5.63
N GLY A 122 -1.45 6.56 -5.66
CA GLY A 122 -2.12 7.62 -6.39
C GLY A 122 -2.25 8.90 -5.57
N ILE A 123 -3.20 9.74 -5.96
CA ILE A 123 -3.59 10.97 -5.27
C ILE A 123 -5.10 10.92 -5.04
N ILE A 124 -5.52 11.04 -3.79
CA ILE A 124 -6.94 11.11 -3.43
C ILE A 124 -7.38 12.58 -3.43
N ARG A 125 -7.92 13.04 -4.54
CA ARG A 125 -8.29 14.46 -4.73
C ARG A 125 -9.32 14.94 -3.71
N LEU A 126 -10.20 14.06 -3.25
CA LEU A 126 -11.24 14.36 -2.24
C LEU A 126 -10.65 14.90 -0.93
N THR A 127 -9.45 14.45 -0.57
CA THR A 127 -8.77 14.77 0.70
C THR A 127 -7.40 15.42 0.50
N SER A 128 -7.07 15.76 -0.74
CA SER A 128 -5.83 16.47 -1.06
C SER A 128 -5.95 17.92 -0.57
N ASP A 129 -5.11 18.28 0.40
CA ASP A 129 -5.00 19.63 0.94
C ASP A 129 -3.53 20.06 0.89
N PRO A 130 -3.16 20.98 -0.03
CA PRO A 130 -1.78 21.45 -0.18
C PRO A 130 -1.23 22.16 1.06
N ASP A 131 -2.11 22.71 1.90
CA ASP A 131 -1.75 23.42 3.11
C ASP A 131 -1.54 22.49 4.30
N ASN A 132 -2.06 21.25 4.22
CA ASN A 132 -1.89 20.26 5.26
C ASN A 132 -0.55 19.53 5.15
N LYS A 133 0.47 20.09 5.78
CA LYS A 133 1.82 19.47 5.83
C LYS A 133 1.95 18.36 6.88
N ARG A 134 0.93 18.14 7.71
CA ARG A 134 0.98 17.17 8.82
C ARG A 134 0.55 15.77 8.42
N TYR A 135 -0.46 15.65 7.58
CA TYR A 135 -1.04 14.39 7.14
C TYR A 135 -1.16 14.35 5.62
N SER A 136 -0.94 13.17 5.03
CA SER A 136 -1.17 12.96 3.61
C SER A 136 -2.68 12.87 3.31
N ASP A 137 -3.05 13.07 2.05
CA ASP A 137 -4.40 12.84 1.52
C ASP A 137 -4.94 11.46 1.92
N THR A 138 -4.10 10.43 1.83
CA THR A 138 -4.41 9.07 2.24
C THR A 138 -4.73 8.97 3.73
N ALA A 139 -3.93 9.59 4.59
CA ALA A 139 -4.17 9.56 6.03
C ALA A 139 -5.51 10.22 6.38
N ILE A 140 -5.84 11.35 5.76
CA ILE A 140 -7.12 12.04 5.91
C ILE A 140 -8.27 11.16 5.37
N PHE A 141 -8.11 10.57 4.19
CA PHE A 141 -9.11 9.69 3.61
C PHE A 141 -9.43 8.49 4.51
N ILE A 142 -8.41 7.89 5.11
CA ILE A 142 -8.60 6.78 6.05
C ILE A 142 -9.37 7.26 7.29
N THR A 143 -8.95 8.36 7.92
CA THR A 143 -9.56 8.83 9.17
C THR A 143 -11.00 9.30 9.00
N ASP A 144 -11.29 10.00 7.91
CA ASP A 144 -12.57 10.70 7.76
C ASP A 144 -13.61 9.89 6.98
N TYR A 145 -13.16 8.99 6.08
CA TYR A 145 -14.06 8.24 5.20
C TYR A 145 -13.92 6.73 5.38
N LEU A 146 -12.75 6.16 5.10
CA LEU A 146 -12.57 4.72 4.97
C LEU A 146 -12.86 3.98 6.28
N SER A 147 -12.46 4.54 7.43
CA SER A 147 -12.74 3.98 8.76
C SER A 147 -14.22 3.92 9.11
N ARG A 148 -15.05 4.71 8.44
CA ARG A 148 -16.51 4.73 8.61
C ARG A 148 -17.22 3.80 7.62
N ILE A 149 -16.62 3.58 6.46
CA ILE A 149 -17.14 2.69 5.41
C ILE A 149 -16.85 1.23 5.80
N ILE A 150 -15.61 0.89 6.15
CA ILE A 150 -15.18 -0.46 6.51
C ILE A 150 -15.28 -0.64 8.01
N ARG A 151 -16.37 -1.26 8.47
CA ARG A 151 -16.63 -1.53 9.89
C ARG A 151 -16.40 -2.98 10.28
N ARG A 152 -16.59 -3.91 9.35
CA ARG A 152 -16.46 -5.35 9.54
C ARG A 152 -15.59 -5.95 8.46
N LYS A 153 -14.99 -7.13 8.71
CA LYS A 153 -14.22 -7.87 7.70
C LYS A 153 -15.05 -8.19 6.43
N ALA A 154 -16.36 -8.41 6.61
CA ALA A 154 -17.28 -8.69 5.50
C ALA A 154 -17.36 -7.52 4.50
N ASP A 155 -17.20 -6.29 4.96
CA ASP A 155 -17.28 -5.10 4.10
C ASP A 155 -16.13 -5.09 3.04
N LEU A 156 -15.00 -5.77 3.32
CA LEU A 156 -13.90 -5.95 2.36
C LEU A 156 -14.21 -6.96 1.24
N LYS A 157 -15.25 -7.76 1.40
CA LYS A 157 -15.70 -8.76 0.43
C LYS A 157 -16.96 -8.31 -0.32
N ASP A 158 -17.52 -7.15 0.06
CA ASP A 158 -18.73 -6.60 -0.54
C ASP A 158 -18.36 -5.71 -1.74
N GLU A 159 -18.76 -6.15 -2.93
CA GLU A 159 -18.44 -5.45 -4.19
C GLU A 159 -18.99 -4.02 -4.23
N ALA A 160 -20.18 -3.78 -3.65
CA ALA A 160 -20.77 -2.44 -3.62
C ALA A 160 -19.94 -1.50 -2.73
N THR A 161 -19.44 -1.99 -1.61
CA THR A 161 -18.53 -1.25 -0.72
C THR A 161 -17.22 -0.93 -1.43
N LEU A 162 -16.61 -1.91 -2.13
CA LEU A 162 -15.36 -1.68 -2.88
C LEU A 162 -15.57 -0.70 -4.06
N ALA A 163 -16.71 -0.79 -4.75
CA ALA A 163 -17.07 0.15 -5.80
C ALA A 163 -17.27 1.58 -5.27
N LEU A 164 -17.89 1.74 -4.08
CA LEU A 164 -18.00 3.04 -3.43
C LEU A 164 -16.62 3.61 -3.07
N ILE A 165 -15.74 2.78 -2.50
CA ILE A 165 -14.36 3.19 -2.17
C ILE A 165 -13.62 3.64 -3.43
N TRP A 166 -13.72 2.89 -4.53
CA TRP A 166 -13.15 3.28 -5.81
C TRP A 166 -13.68 4.64 -6.30
N LYS A 167 -14.98 4.85 -6.20
CA LYS A 167 -15.62 6.10 -6.64
C LYS A 167 -15.16 7.32 -5.85
N LEU A 168 -14.87 7.15 -4.56
CA LEU A 168 -14.39 8.21 -3.68
C LEU A 168 -12.87 8.46 -3.84
N ALA A 169 -12.08 7.40 -3.88
CA ALA A 169 -10.62 7.50 -3.92
C ALA A 169 -10.09 7.81 -5.33
N GLN A 170 -10.71 7.26 -6.37
CA GLN A 170 -10.25 7.31 -7.78
C GLN A 170 -8.77 6.95 -7.95
N SER A 171 -8.29 6.06 -7.11
CA SER A 171 -6.90 5.63 -7.04
C SER A 171 -6.79 4.23 -6.43
N LYS A 172 -5.61 3.60 -6.50
CA LYS A 172 -5.45 2.18 -6.17
C LYS A 172 -5.19 1.98 -4.68
N LEU A 173 -5.93 1.02 -4.06
CA LEU A 173 -5.70 0.65 -2.67
C LEU A 173 -5.55 -0.87 -2.53
N ALA A 174 -4.75 -1.29 -1.56
CA ALA A 174 -4.74 -2.64 -1.01
C ALA A 174 -5.10 -2.56 0.47
N ILE A 175 -6.15 -3.28 0.88
CA ILE A 175 -6.69 -3.24 2.24
C ILE A 175 -6.67 -4.66 2.79
N MET A 176 -5.90 -4.88 3.87
CA MET A 176 -5.72 -6.20 4.48
C MET A 176 -6.46 -6.25 5.81
N ASP A 177 -7.17 -7.36 6.07
CA ASP A 177 -7.71 -7.66 7.39
C ASP A 177 -6.80 -8.60 8.21
N GLY A 178 -7.15 -8.80 9.49
CA GLY A 178 -6.37 -9.64 10.39
C GLY A 178 -6.37 -11.13 10.07
N ASP A 179 -7.23 -11.61 9.15
CA ASP A 179 -7.24 -12.99 8.65
C ASP A 179 -6.33 -13.16 7.41
N GLY A 180 -5.69 -12.07 6.96
CA GLY A 180 -4.83 -12.08 5.77
C GLY A 180 -5.59 -11.96 4.45
N TYR A 181 -6.90 -11.68 4.48
CA TYR A 181 -7.62 -11.35 3.27
C TYR A 181 -7.23 -9.95 2.79
N VAL A 182 -6.87 -9.84 1.51
CA VAL A 182 -6.51 -8.56 0.88
C VAL A 182 -7.52 -8.22 -0.21
N ALA A 183 -8.27 -7.15 0.02
CA ALA A 183 -9.09 -6.50 -0.99
C ALA A 183 -8.23 -5.51 -1.77
N THR A 184 -8.31 -5.56 -3.11
CA THR A 184 -7.69 -4.56 -3.99
C THR A 184 -8.77 -3.68 -4.61
N VAL A 185 -8.56 -2.38 -4.64
CA VAL A 185 -9.42 -1.38 -5.27
C VAL A 185 -8.65 -0.75 -6.42
N GLY A 186 -9.26 -0.71 -7.62
CA GLY A 186 -8.60 -0.31 -8.85
C GLY A 186 -7.91 -1.46 -9.56
N HIS A 187 -7.27 -1.18 -10.69
CA HIS A 187 -6.62 -2.19 -11.51
C HIS A 187 -5.22 -2.52 -10.99
N PHE A 188 -4.94 -3.80 -10.78
CA PHE A 188 -3.63 -4.35 -10.46
C PHE A 188 -3.17 -5.29 -11.57
N ILE A 189 -1.87 -5.29 -11.83
CA ILE A 189 -1.20 -6.20 -12.76
C ILE A 189 -0.92 -7.50 -12.01
N ASP A 190 -1.39 -8.62 -12.53
CA ASP A 190 -1.01 -9.94 -12.03
C ASP A 190 0.25 -10.42 -12.74
N ASP A 191 1.30 -10.65 -11.98
CA ASP A 191 2.54 -11.24 -12.48
C ASP A 191 2.91 -12.43 -11.60
N HIS A 192 2.63 -13.63 -12.10
CA HIS A 192 2.83 -14.90 -11.40
C HIS A 192 2.18 -14.99 -10.02
N GLY A 193 0.99 -14.39 -9.87
CA GLY A 193 0.20 -14.35 -8.64
C GLY A 193 0.54 -13.17 -7.73
N LEU A 194 1.65 -12.47 -7.93
CA LEU A 194 1.91 -11.19 -7.29
C LEU A 194 1.09 -10.09 -7.98
N LEU A 195 0.40 -9.27 -7.18
CA LEU A 195 -0.39 -8.17 -7.72
C LEU A 195 0.36 -6.85 -7.54
N PHE A 196 0.63 -6.14 -8.64
CA PHE A 196 1.33 -4.87 -8.64
C PHE A 196 0.39 -3.72 -9.05
N SER A 197 0.46 -2.61 -8.35
CA SER A 197 -0.38 -1.45 -8.67
C SER A 197 0.07 -0.72 -9.96
N ASN A 198 1.31 -0.89 -10.41
CA ASN A 198 1.85 -0.43 -11.68
C ASN A 198 3.06 -1.29 -12.08
N ASP A 199 3.72 -0.96 -13.18
CA ASP A 199 4.84 -1.71 -13.78
C ASP A 199 6.23 -1.31 -13.26
N SER A 200 6.32 -0.44 -12.25
CA SER A 200 7.62 0.03 -11.73
C SER A 200 8.42 -1.03 -10.96
N TYR A 201 7.95 -2.26 -10.88
CA TYR A 201 8.71 -3.43 -10.39
C TYR A 201 9.58 -4.07 -11.47
N GLN A 202 9.29 -3.82 -12.75
CA GLN A 202 9.99 -4.46 -13.85
C GLN A 202 11.44 -3.97 -13.92
N THR A 203 12.37 -4.90 -13.90
CA THR A 203 13.77 -4.62 -14.18
C THR A 203 13.94 -4.46 -15.68
N GLY A 204 13.77 -3.24 -16.18
CA GLY A 204 14.00 -2.97 -17.60
C GLY A 204 15.46 -3.22 -17.98
N TRP A 205 15.72 -4.27 -18.75
CA TRP A 205 16.90 -4.38 -19.56
C TRP A 205 16.67 -3.46 -20.78
N TRP A 206 17.06 -2.20 -20.65
CA TRP A 206 17.20 -1.35 -21.83
C TRP A 206 18.60 -1.64 -22.40
N TYR A 207 18.62 -2.36 -23.52
CA TYR A 207 19.76 -2.45 -24.40
C TYR A 207 20.03 -1.12 -25.07
#